data_f6c88dcaf53f1f6c7891ec66fcf122db
#
_entry.id   f6c88dcaf53f1f6c7891ec66fcf122db
#
_cell.length_a   1.000
_cell.length_b   1.000
_cell.length_c   1.000
_cell.angle_alpha   90.00
_cell.angle_beta   90.00
_cell.angle_gamma   90.00
#
_symmetry.space_group_name_H-M   'P 1'
#
loop_
_entity.id
_entity.type
_entity.pdbx_description
1 polymer ?
#
loop_
_entity_poly.entity_id
_entity_poly.type
_entity_poly.pdbx_seq_one_letter_code
_entity_poly.pdbx_strand_id
1 'polypeptide(L)'
;MPKRSAHERVLSLRELNRALLARQMLLERKSIGIVRAVEALAGLQAQWAPSPYVALWSRLAGFQREDLQRLVDRGVLVKATLMRATLHLVSAAEYPAYSLATLDGRFGAWRPPQGPALDELRDVHELVLRFAAKIPRSRNDILAHVDQHLPSDVKNERLRDWLRWAAVATSGLVWEPTGAHFEHRKLARFIAPGPALRRRVAPERAYEIVVRRHLGAFGPATVQDIATWGSIRVPHIRAALERMRGLMRLRDERGRELFDLVAAPRPSADTPAPVRFLARFDAAILGHAAPERTRILPEAFRKQVIFSAEVWSTFTVDGFVAGRWRIARSPRDAIVELLPFGRLSRADRAALVDEGERLARFYAPEAKTHGVRV
;
A
#
# COMPACT_ATOMS: atom_id res chain seq x y z
N MET A 1 -0.08 2.65 -46.07
CA MET A 1 -1.24 3.39 -45.56
C MET A 1 -1.30 3.21 -44.05
N PRO A 2 -1.25 4.25 -43.23
CA PRO A 2 -1.36 4.12 -41.79
C PRO A 2 -2.78 3.65 -41.45
N LYS A 3 -2.88 2.54 -40.69
CA LYS A 3 -4.16 2.04 -40.16
C LYS A 3 -4.78 3.16 -39.32
N ARG A 4 -5.99 3.58 -39.67
CA ARG A 4 -6.85 4.45 -38.84
C ARG A 4 -6.83 3.91 -37.42
N SER A 5 -6.33 4.69 -36.48
CA SER A 5 -6.43 4.40 -35.05
C SER A 5 -7.93 4.32 -34.74
N ALA A 6 -8.39 3.13 -34.32
CA ALA A 6 -9.66 3.05 -33.62
C ALA A 6 -9.62 4.13 -32.52
N HIS A 7 -10.64 4.99 -32.46
CA HIS A 7 -10.71 6.04 -31.44
C HIS A 7 -10.51 5.38 -30.08
N GLU A 8 -9.37 5.65 -29.45
CA GLU A 8 -9.12 5.19 -28.09
C GLU A 8 -10.22 5.77 -27.20
N ARG A 9 -10.93 4.91 -26.48
CA ARG A 9 -12.04 5.33 -25.61
C ARG A 9 -11.51 6.31 -24.56
N VAL A 10 -12.17 7.47 -24.46
CA VAL A 10 -11.90 8.48 -23.42
C VAL A 10 -12.74 8.15 -22.20
N LEU A 11 -12.11 8.15 -21.03
CA LEU A 11 -12.77 7.90 -19.75
C LEU A 11 -12.88 9.19 -18.94
N SER A 12 -14.08 9.45 -18.43
CA SER A 12 -14.32 10.55 -17.51
C SER A 12 -13.68 10.30 -16.14
N LEU A 13 -13.48 11.36 -15.36
CA LEU A 13 -13.00 11.26 -13.98
C LEU A 13 -13.89 10.31 -13.15
N ARG A 14 -15.21 10.35 -13.36
CA ARG A 14 -16.17 9.51 -12.65
C ARG A 14 -16.07 8.04 -13.05
N GLU A 15 -15.85 7.71 -14.33
CA GLU A 15 -15.57 6.35 -14.78
C GLU A 15 -14.25 5.82 -14.20
N LEU A 16 -13.20 6.65 -14.14
CA LEU A 16 -11.93 6.32 -13.51
C LEU A 16 -12.08 6.07 -12.00
N ASN A 17 -12.92 6.84 -11.32
CA ASN A 17 -13.29 6.60 -9.92
C ASN A 17 -13.98 5.24 -9.77
N ARG A 18 -15.01 4.96 -10.56
CA ARG A 18 -15.75 3.69 -10.50
C ARG A 18 -14.87 2.47 -10.81
N ALA A 19 -13.95 2.59 -11.78
CA ALA A 19 -12.97 1.56 -12.07
C ALA A 19 -12.05 1.29 -10.86
N LEU A 20 -11.55 2.34 -10.22
CA LEU A 20 -10.75 2.24 -9.00
C LEU A 20 -11.53 1.54 -7.87
N LEU A 21 -12.74 2.00 -7.57
CA LEU A 21 -13.57 1.45 -6.49
C LEU A 21 -13.91 -0.02 -6.71
N ALA A 22 -14.25 -0.42 -7.96
CA ALA A 22 -14.53 -1.81 -8.30
C ALA A 22 -13.33 -2.72 -8.03
N ARG A 23 -12.13 -2.32 -8.47
CA ARG A 23 -10.88 -3.07 -8.31
C ARG A 23 -10.41 -3.10 -6.86
N GLN A 24 -10.67 -2.02 -6.14
CA GLN A 24 -10.41 -1.91 -4.71
C GLN A 24 -11.48 -2.56 -3.84
N MET A 25 -12.48 -3.26 -4.43
CA MET A 25 -13.60 -3.92 -3.71
C MET A 25 -14.37 -2.96 -2.79
N LEU A 26 -14.47 -1.68 -3.18
CA LEU A 26 -15.14 -0.63 -2.42
C LEU A 26 -16.58 -0.37 -2.90
N LEU A 27 -16.94 -0.79 -4.13
CA LEU A 27 -18.34 -0.78 -4.57
C LEU A 27 -19.14 -1.85 -3.84
N GLU A 28 -18.55 -3.03 -3.68
CA GLU A 28 -19.16 -4.17 -3.00
C GLU A 28 -18.09 -4.96 -2.24
N ARG A 29 -18.38 -5.34 -0.99
CA ARG A 29 -17.51 -6.25 -0.24
C ARG A 29 -17.51 -7.63 -0.88
N LYS A 30 -16.34 -8.24 -1.02
CA LYS A 30 -16.18 -9.53 -1.68
C LYS A 30 -15.99 -10.67 -0.67
N SER A 31 -16.58 -11.82 -1.00
CA SER A 31 -16.39 -13.09 -0.27
C SER A 31 -15.24 -13.88 -0.92
N ILE A 32 -14.00 -13.40 -0.74
CA ILE A 32 -12.78 -14.06 -1.22
C ILE A 32 -11.77 -14.21 -0.09
N GLY A 33 -10.84 -15.16 -0.25
CA GLY A 33 -9.78 -15.38 0.75
C GLY A 33 -8.85 -14.16 0.90
N ILE A 34 -8.35 -13.95 2.12
CA ILE A 34 -7.53 -12.78 2.48
C ILE A 34 -6.26 -12.66 1.61
N VAL A 35 -5.56 -13.78 1.36
CA VAL A 35 -4.35 -13.77 0.51
C VAL A 35 -4.68 -13.25 -0.89
N ARG A 36 -5.76 -13.77 -1.50
CA ARG A 36 -6.21 -13.32 -2.81
C ARG A 36 -6.60 -11.85 -2.81
N ALA A 37 -7.23 -11.37 -1.73
CA ALA A 37 -7.56 -9.96 -1.58
C ALA A 37 -6.30 -9.09 -1.51
N VAL A 38 -5.32 -9.44 -0.67
CA VAL A 38 -4.04 -8.71 -0.55
C VAL A 38 -3.32 -8.65 -1.90
N GLU A 39 -3.28 -9.75 -2.64
CA GLU A 39 -2.69 -9.79 -3.99
C GLU A 39 -3.46 -8.94 -5.01
N ALA A 40 -4.81 -9.00 -4.99
CA ALA A 40 -5.65 -8.20 -5.86
C ALA A 40 -5.53 -6.70 -5.58
N LEU A 41 -5.28 -6.32 -4.33
CA LEU A 41 -5.06 -4.94 -3.88
C LEU A 41 -3.61 -4.46 -4.09
N ALA A 42 -2.74 -5.27 -4.69
CA ALA A 42 -1.32 -4.99 -4.89
C ALA A 42 -0.56 -4.73 -3.57
N GLY A 43 -0.91 -5.46 -2.53
CA GLY A 43 -0.39 -5.27 -1.18
C GLY A 43 -1.15 -4.18 -0.39
N LEU A 44 -0.94 -4.17 0.91
CA LEU A 44 -1.56 -3.20 1.83
C LEU A 44 -0.48 -2.41 2.56
N GLN A 45 -0.56 -1.09 2.57
CA GLN A 45 0.38 -0.29 3.35
C GLN A 45 0.14 -0.54 4.84
N ALA A 46 1.21 -0.89 5.56
CA ALA A 46 1.19 -1.35 6.95
C ALA A 46 2.01 -0.44 7.88
N GLN A 47 2.06 0.85 7.54
CA GLN A 47 2.78 1.87 8.31
C GLN A 47 2.16 2.07 9.70
N TRP A 48 0.86 1.95 9.80
CA TRP A 48 0.10 1.93 11.05
C TRP A 48 -0.51 0.54 11.22
N ALA A 49 -0.34 -0.08 12.39
CA ALA A 49 -0.68 -1.47 12.62
C ALA A 49 -2.14 -1.84 12.28
N PRO A 50 -3.17 -1.04 12.64
CA PRO A 50 -4.55 -1.31 12.26
C PRO A 50 -4.87 -1.15 10.76
N SER A 51 -4.01 -0.45 9.97
CA SER A 51 -4.35 -0.11 8.58
C SER A 51 -4.71 -1.31 7.70
N PRO A 52 -3.93 -2.41 7.64
CA PRO A 52 -4.28 -3.57 6.83
C PRO A 52 -5.62 -4.20 7.24
N TYR A 53 -5.92 -4.20 8.53
CA TYR A 53 -7.14 -4.77 9.08
C TYR A 53 -8.38 -3.95 8.70
N VAL A 54 -8.33 -2.64 8.89
CA VAL A 54 -9.42 -1.74 8.48
C VAL A 54 -9.59 -1.74 6.97
N ALA A 55 -8.48 -1.79 6.21
CA ALA A 55 -8.52 -1.88 4.76
C ALA A 55 -9.24 -3.15 4.29
N LEU A 56 -8.96 -4.31 4.89
CA LEU A 56 -9.63 -5.58 4.56
C LEU A 56 -11.09 -5.59 5.05
N TRP A 57 -11.36 -5.06 6.23
CA TRP A 57 -12.71 -4.94 6.75
C TRP A 57 -13.63 -4.14 5.81
N SER A 58 -13.14 -3.05 5.25
CA SER A 58 -13.90 -2.24 4.29
C SER A 58 -14.21 -2.98 2.98
N ARG A 59 -13.45 -4.03 2.64
CA ARG A 59 -13.42 -4.69 1.33
C ARG A 59 -13.96 -6.12 1.32
N LEU A 60 -13.89 -6.82 2.44
CA LEU A 60 -14.29 -8.22 2.54
C LEU A 60 -15.55 -8.40 3.37
N ALA A 61 -16.43 -9.27 2.92
CA ALA A 61 -17.55 -9.72 3.72
C ALA A 61 -17.08 -10.70 4.80
N GLY A 62 -17.54 -10.51 6.04
CA GLY A 62 -17.25 -11.42 7.15
C GLY A 62 -15.80 -11.46 7.62
N PHE A 63 -14.99 -10.45 7.30
CA PHE A 63 -13.57 -10.41 7.68
C PHE A 63 -13.37 -10.35 9.20
N GLN A 64 -12.52 -11.23 9.72
CA GLN A 64 -12.12 -11.29 11.14
C GLN A 64 -10.63 -10.95 11.28
N ARG A 65 -10.27 -10.24 12.35
CA ARG A 65 -8.87 -9.84 12.62
C ARG A 65 -7.96 -11.04 12.81
N GLU A 66 -8.47 -12.05 13.50
CA GLU A 66 -7.75 -13.28 13.84
C GLU A 66 -7.35 -14.09 12.60
N ASP A 67 -8.16 -14.01 11.52
CA ASP A 67 -7.84 -14.69 10.26
C ASP A 67 -6.59 -14.08 9.61
N LEU A 68 -6.47 -12.76 9.61
CA LEU A 68 -5.29 -12.07 9.10
C LEU A 68 -4.07 -12.36 9.99
N GLN A 69 -4.22 -12.32 11.32
CA GLN A 69 -3.14 -12.64 12.25
C GLN A 69 -2.59 -14.03 12.02
N ARG A 70 -3.47 -15.03 11.90
CA ARG A 70 -3.04 -16.42 11.61
C ARG A 70 -2.24 -16.55 10.31
N LEU A 71 -2.60 -15.81 9.27
CA LEU A 71 -1.85 -15.84 8.01
C LEU A 71 -0.48 -15.18 8.14
N VAL A 72 -0.38 -14.12 8.91
CA VAL A 72 0.89 -13.46 9.24
C VAL A 72 1.77 -14.38 10.09
N ASP A 73 1.22 -14.96 11.15
CA ASP A 73 1.96 -15.86 12.07
C ASP A 73 2.51 -17.12 11.36
N ARG A 74 1.78 -17.60 10.35
CA ARG A 74 2.23 -18.69 9.47
C ARG A 74 3.19 -18.25 8.37
N GLY A 75 3.51 -16.98 8.26
CA GLY A 75 4.38 -16.44 7.20
C GLY A 75 3.77 -16.50 5.80
N VAL A 76 2.45 -16.70 5.66
CA VAL A 76 1.74 -16.65 4.36
C VAL A 76 1.63 -15.22 3.85
N LEU A 77 1.49 -14.28 4.77
CA LEU A 77 1.59 -12.84 4.52
C LEU A 77 2.79 -12.29 5.29
N VAL A 78 3.54 -11.41 4.67
CA VAL A 78 4.77 -10.83 5.25
C VAL A 78 4.74 -9.30 5.20
N LYS A 79 5.25 -8.69 6.27
CA LYS A 79 5.40 -7.23 6.36
C LYS A 79 6.84 -6.85 6.11
N ALA A 80 7.08 -5.98 5.13
CA ALA A 80 8.42 -5.55 4.75
C ALA A 80 8.41 -4.10 4.23
N THR A 81 9.59 -3.49 4.14
CA THR A 81 9.79 -2.22 3.44
C THR A 81 9.81 -2.49 1.94
N LEU A 82 8.83 -1.95 1.20
CA LEU A 82 8.65 -2.18 -0.24
C LEU A 82 8.38 -0.85 -0.99
N MET A 83 7.21 -0.71 -1.61
CA MET A 83 6.84 0.44 -2.43
C MET A 83 7.07 1.77 -1.68
N ARG A 84 7.62 2.77 -2.36
CA ARG A 84 7.91 4.11 -1.79
C ARG A 84 8.76 4.08 -0.51
N ALA A 85 9.56 3.02 -0.31
CA ALA A 85 10.33 2.78 0.92
C ALA A 85 9.48 2.80 2.20
N THR A 86 8.21 2.36 2.11
CA THR A 86 7.28 2.25 3.25
C THR A 86 6.90 0.80 3.52
N LEU A 87 6.32 0.57 4.71
CA LEU A 87 5.94 -0.77 5.15
C LEU A 87 4.69 -1.25 4.42
N HIS A 88 4.77 -2.46 3.86
CA HIS A 88 3.67 -3.11 3.18
C HIS A 88 3.49 -4.55 3.66
N LEU A 89 2.25 -5.00 3.68
CA LEU A 89 1.85 -6.39 3.84
C LEU A 89 1.57 -6.97 2.45
N VAL A 90 2.28 -8.03 2.08
CA VAL A 90 2.15 -8.72 0.79
C VAL A 90 2.13 -10.23 1.00
N SER A 91 1.70 -11.03 -0.01
CA SER A 91 1.83 -12.47 0.07
C SER A 91 3.30 -12.90 0.01
N ALA A 92 3.64 -13.95 0.76
CA ALA A 92 4.98 -14.55 0.71
C ALA A 92 5.34 -15.04 -0.71
N ALA A 93 4.35 -15.46 -1.48
CA ALA A 93 4.51 -15.89 -2.86
C ALA A 93 4.99 -14.78 -3.80
N GLU A 94 4.52 -13.54 -3.60
CA GLU A 94 4.85 -12.39 -4.43
C GLU A 94 5.95 -11.49 -3.83
N TYR A 95 6.28 -11.67 -2.55
CA TYR A 95 7.33 -10.88 -1.89
C TYR A 95 8.64 -10.81 -2.68
N PRO A 96 9.18 -11.90 -3.27
CA PRO A 96 10.43 -11.82 -4.04
C PRO A 96 10.35 -10.85 -5.23
N ALA A 97 9.21 -10.82 -5.93
CA ALA A 97 9.00 -9.91 -7.05
C ALA A 97 8.90 -8.45 -6.59
N TYR A 98 8.14 -8.18 -5.54
CA TYR A 98 8.04 -6.84 -4.96
C TYR A 98 9.39 -6.37 -4.41
N SER A 99 10.10 -7.22 -3.68
CA SER A 99 11.39 -6.89 -3.09
C SER A 99 12.42 -6.50 -4.15
N LEU A 100 12.45 -7.23 -5.27
CA LEU A 100 13.36 -6.94 -6.38
C LEU A 100 12.94 -5.68 -7.14
N ALA A 101 11.66 -5.60 -7.57
CA ALA A 101 11.20 -4.51 -8.42
C ALA A 101 11.27 -3.13 -7.74
N THR A 102 11.18 -3.07 -6.41
CA THR A 102 11.20 -1.82 -5.64
C THR A 102 12.56 -1.50 -5.00
N LEU A 103 13.60 -2.32 -5.25
CA LEU A 103 14.90 -2.19 -4.60
C LEU A 103 15.56 -0.84 -4.90
N ASP A 104 15.65 -0.48 -6.18
CA ASP A 104 16.23 0.81 -6.62
C ASP A 104 15.54 2.00 -5.96
N GLY A 105 14.21 1.95 -5.88
CA GLY A 105 13.42 3.02 -5.25
C GLY A 105 13.65 3.12 -3.74
N ARG A 106 13.78 1.99 -3.04
CA ARG A 106 14.13 1.96 -1.62
C ARG A 106 15.54 2.50 -1.39
N PHE A 107 16.46 2.09 -2.23
CA PHE A 107 17.85 2.57 -2.18
C PHE A 107 17.91 4.07 -2.47
N GLY A 108 17.29 4.55 -3.55
CA GLY A 108 17.29 5.96 -3.95
C GLY A 108 16.63 6.90 -2.94
N ALA A 109 15.62 6.43 -2.19
CA ALA A 109 14.94 7.23 -1.17
C ALA A 109 15.87 7.67 -0.03
N TRP A 110 16.97 6.95 0.20
CA TRP A 110 17.90 7.19 1.30
C TRP A 110 19.32 7.55 0.84
N ARG A 111 19.62 7.41 -0.46
CA ARG A 111 20.98 7.62 -0.98
C ARG A 111 21.39 9.09 -0.91
N PRO A 112 22.48 9.44 -0.19
CA PRO A 112 23.08 10.77 -0.30
C PRO A 112 23.72 10.94 -1.69
N PRO A 113 23.84 12.17 -2.21
CA PRO A 113 24.37 12.44 -3.55
C PRO A 113 25.72 11.76 -3.86
N GLN A 114 26.57 11.59 -2.86
CA GLN A 114 27.90 10.98 -2.95
C GLN A 114 27.98 9.62 -2.21
N GLY A 115 26.84 8.97 -1.99
CA GLY A 115 26.80 7.67 -1.32
C GLY A 115 27.24 6.51 -2.19
N PRO A 116 27.64 5.36 -1.60
CA PRO A 116 28.08 4.18 -2.31
C PRO A 116 26.98 3.60 -3.22
N ALA A 117 27.37 2.81 -4.19
CA ALA A 117 26.47 2.07 -5.04
C ALA A 117 25.79 0.92 -4.27
N LEU A 118 24.66 0.39 -4.78
CA LEU A 118 23.97 -0.71 -4.13
C LEU A 118 24.84 -1.97 -3.99
N ASP A 119 25.70 -2.23 -4.97
CA ASP A 119 26.62 -3.38 -4.96
C ASP A 119 27.66 -3.29 -3.85
N GLU A 120 28.09 -2.07 -3.48
CA GLU A 120 29.03 -1.82 -2.37
C GLU A 120 28.43 -2.15 -1.01
N LEU A 121 27.10 -2.22 -0.92
CA LEU A 121 26.39 -2.61 0.30
C LEU A 121 26.22 -4.13 0.47
N ARG A 122 26.68 -4.95 -0.49
CA ARG A 122 26.44 -6.41 -0.47
C ARG A 122 26.93 -7.04 0.82
N ASP A 123 28.16 -6.73 1.22
CA ASP A 123 28.76 -7.30 2.44
C ASP A 123 28.00 -6.85 3.70
N VAL A 124 27.54 -5.61 3.72
CA VAL A 124 26.72 -5.08 4.82
C VAL A 124 25.35 -5.78 4.84
N HIS A 125 24.73 -6.04 3.70
CA HIS A 125 23.48 -6.80 3.62
C HIS A 125 23.65 -8.23 4.13
N GLU A 126 24.71 -8.92 3.72
CA GLU A 126 25.00 -10.26 4.21
C GLU A 126 25.26 -10.30 5.72
N LEU A 127 26.00 -9.31 6.23
CA LEU A 127 26.24 -9.14 7.65
C LEU A 127 24.92 -9.01 8.42
N VAL A 128 24.02 -8.14 7.99
CA VAL A 128 22.72 -7.90 8.61
C VAL A 128 21.83 -9.14 8.52
N LEU A 129 21.80 -9.83 7.37
CA LEU A 129 21.02 -11.05 7.21
C LEU A 129 21.52 -12.19 8.08
N ARG A 130 22.85 -12.37 8.23
CA ARG A 130 23.42 -13.35 9.15
C ARG A 130 23.08 -13.03 10.61
N PHE A 131 23.17 -11.74 11.00
CA PHE A 131 22.86 -11.30 12.36
C PHE A 131 21.40 -11.52 12.76
N ALA A 132 20.47 -11.38 11.80
CA ALA A 132 19.04 -11.56 12.02
C ALA A 132 18.52 -12.97 11.57
N ALA A 133 19.41 -13.93 11.28
CA ALA A 133 19.01 -15.21 10.68
C ALA A 133 18.19 -16.11 11.59
N LYS A 134 18.52 -16.17 12.88
CA LYS A 134 17.91 -17.10 13.84
C LYS A 134 17.01 -16.43 14.87
N ILE A 135 17.29 -15.17 15.19
CA ILE A 135 16.62 -14.43 16.25
C ILE A 135 16.22 -13.07 15.71
N PRO A 136 14.94 -12.65 15.85
CA PRO A 136 14.50 -11.33 15.48
C PRO A 136 15.30 -10.25 16.23
N ARG A 137 15.78 -9.23 15.51
CA ARG A 137 16.60 -8.13 16.03
C ARG A 137 15.83 -6.83 16.01
N SER A 138 16.02 -6.01 17.04
CA SER A 138 15.48 -4.64 17.00
C SER A 138 16.27 -3.80 15.96
N ARG A 139 15.68 -2.68 15.55
CA ARG A 139 16.39 -1.73 14.69
C ARG A 139 17.70 -1.28 15.32
N ASN A 140 17.67 -0.93 16.59
CA ASN A 140 18.87 -0.42 17.30
C ASN A 140 19.97 -1.48 17.35
N ASP A 141 19.64 -2.75 17.58
CA ASP A 141 20.63 -3.84 17.56
C ASP A 141 21.27 -3.97 16.16
N ILE A 142 20.47 -3.86 15.10
CA ILE A 142 20.98 -3.94 13.72
C ILE A 142 21.88 -2.75 13.41
N LEU A 143 21.45 -1.53 13.78
CA LEU A 143 22.24 -0.32 13.56
C LEU A 143 23.59 -0.39 14.31
N ALA A 144 23.58 -0.80 15.57
CA ALA A 144 24.78 -0.98 16.37
C ALA A 144 25.69 -2.06 15.79
N HIS A 145 25.12 -3.18 15.33
CA HIS A 145 25.89 -4.25 14.70
C HIS A 145 26.55 -3.81 13.38
N VAL A 146 25.83 -3.07 12.54
CA VAL A 146 26.40 -2.48 11.31
C VAL A 146 27.52 -1.51 11.66
N ASP A 147 27.31 -0.63 12.65
CA ASP A 147 28.29 0.37 13.06
C ASP A 147 29.62 -0.23 13.52
N GLN A 148 29.58 -1.34 14.25
CA GLN A 148 30.76 -2.08 14.70
C GLN A 148 31.57 -2.70 13.56
N HIS A 149 30.96 -2.91 12.38
CA HIS A 149 31.59 -3.57 11.25
C HIS A 149 31.82 -2.64 10.05
N LEU A 150 31.44 -1.36 10.16
CA LEU A 150 31.79 -0.37 9.15
C LEU A 150 33.28 -0.08 9.19
N PRO A 151 33.92 0.13 8.01
CA PRO A 151 35.30 0.53 7.94
C PRO A 151 35.59 1.79 8.76
N SER A 152 36.72 1.83 9.44
CA SER A 152 37.13 2.96 10.33
C SER A 152 37.40 4.25 9.57
N ASP A 153 37.61 4.17 8.26
CA ASP A 153 37.83 5.32 7.37
C ASP A 153 36.52 6.02 6.94
N VAL A 154 35.35 5.46 7.24
CA VAL A 154 34.06 6.17 7.08
C VAL A 154 33.94 7.25 8.16
N LYS A 155 34.61 8.39 7.94
CA LYS A 155 34.65 9.53 8.90
C LYS A 155 33.42 10.42 8.84
N ASN A 156 32.65 10.38 7.73
CA ASN A 156 31.48 11.21 7.54
C ASN A 156 30.29 10.59 8.29
N GLU A 157 29.82 11.25 9.36
CA GLU A 157 28.74 10.78 10.21
C GLU A 157 27.41 10.61 9.40
N ARG A 158 27.09 11.50 8.46
CA ARG A 158 25.92 11.37 7.58
C ARG A 158 26.00 10.13 6.71
N LEU A 159 27.20 9.78 6.23
CA LEU A 159 27.41 8.58 5.44
C LEU A 159 27.26 7.32 6.30
N ARG A 160 27.81 7.33 7.54
CA ARG A 160 27.61 6.23 8.50
C ARG A 160 26.13 6.02 8.82
N ASP A 161 25.41 7.06 9.16
CA ASP A 161 23.97 7.00 9.43
C ASP A 161 23.20 6.48 8.22
N TRP A 162 23.55 6.95 7.04
CA TRP A 162 22.92 6.47 5.82
C TRP A 162 23.21 4.97 5.59
N LEU A 163 24.44 4.50 5.77
CA LEU A 163 24.81 3.08 5.62
C LEU A 163 24.02 2.20 6.58
N ARG A 164 23.87 2.61 7.82
CA ARG A 164 23.05 1.93 8.84
C ARG A 164 21.59 1.80 8.36
N TRP A 165 20.98 2.90 7.91
CA TRP A 165 19.60 2.92 7.44
C TRP A 165 19.41 2.14 6.15
N ALA A 166 20.30 2.31 5.20
CA ALA A 166 20.29 1.57 3.94
C ALA A 166 20.37 0.06 4.18
N ALA A 167 21.23 -0.37 5.12
CA ALA A 167 21.34 -1.77 5.50
C ALA A 167 20.00 -2.38 5.94
N VAL A 168 19.21 -1.68 6.75
CA VAL A 168 17.89 -2.15 7.18
C VAL A 168 16.86 -2.10 6.04
N ALA A 169 16.84 -1.02 5.26
CA ALA A 169 15.81 -0.77 4.25
C ALA A 169 16.00 -1.60 2.97
N THR A 170 17.24 -1.95 2.62
CA THR A 170 17.57 -2.57 1.34
C THR A 170 18.03 -4.04 1.44
N SER A 171 18.41 -4.52 2.62
CA SER A 171 18.87 -5.92 2.82
C SER A 171 17.80 -6.98 2.60
N GLY A 172 16.53 -6.60 2.51
CA GLY A 172 15.43 -7.56 2.35
C GLY A 172 14.94 -8.16 3.67
N LEU A 173 15.30 -7.60 4.81
CA LEU A 173 14.74 -8.00 6.09
C LEU A 173 13.20 -7.86 6.08
N VAL A 174 12.53 -8.80 6.74
CA VAL A 174 11.10 -8.77 6.99
C VAL A 174 10.82 -8.52 8.47
N TRP A 175 9.64 -8.00 8.76
CA TRP A 175 9.22 -7.84 10.15
C TRP A 175 8.92 -9.18 10.79
N GLU A 176 9.23 -9.30 12.07
CA GLU A 176 8.70 -10.38 12.91
C GLU A 176 7.16 -10.40 12.82
N PRO A 177 6.52 -11.59 12.72
CA PRO A 177 5.07 -11.70 12.53
C PRO A 177 4.23 -10.83 13.47
N THR A 178 4.54 -10.84 14.78
CA THR A 178 3.84 -10.03 15.78
C THR A 178 3.84 -8.52 15.46
N GLY A 179 4.82 -8.04 14.71
CA GLY A 179 4.91 -6.66 14.25
C GLY A 179 3.84 -6.25 13.22
N ALA A 180 3.06 -7.21 12.71
CA ALA A 180 1.93 -6.97 11.83
C ALA A 180 0.57 -7.16 12.52
N HIS A 181 0.52 -7.49 13.82
CA HIS A 181 -0.72 -7.64 14.57
C HIS A 181 -1.44 -6.31 14.78
N PHE A 182 -2.77 -6.37 14.90
CA PHE A 182 -3.64 -5.18 15.05
C PHE A 182 -3.26 -4.28 16.22
N GLU A 183 -2.96 -4.89 17.38
CA GLU A 183 -2.61 -4.20 18.62
C GLU A 183 -1.10 -4.01 18.81
N HIS A 184 -0.31 -4.14 17.72
CA HIS A 184 1.15 -4.02 17.84
C HIS A 184 1.56 -2.62 18.31
N ARG A 185 2.18 -2.55 19.49
CA ARG A 185 2.68 -1.31 20.12
C ARG A 185 4.16 -1.37 20.50
N LYS A 186 4.82 -2.52 20.24
CA LYS A 186 6.22 -2.74 20.59
C LYS A 186 7.17 -2.16 19.52
N LEU A 187 8.44 -2.05 19.86
CA LEU A 187 9.47 -1.71 18.90
C LEU A 187 9.56 -2.74 17.79
N ALA A 188 9.79 -2.26 16.58
CA ALA A 188 9.96 -3.11 15.41
C ALA A 188 11.13 -4.09 15.60
N ARG A 189 10.87 -5.37 15.29
CA ARG A 189 11.89 -6.40 15.20
C ARG A 189 11.90 -6.99 13.81
N PHE A 190 13.07 -7.34 13.33
CA PHE A 190 13.33 -7.79 11.97
C PHE A 190 13.99 -9.16 12.00
N ILE A 191 13.65 -9.98 11.02
CA ILE A 191 14.25 -11.29 10.82
C ILE A 191 14.68 -11.43 9.36
N ALA A 192 15.73 -12.19 9.12
CA ALA A 192 16.12 -12.53 7.76
C ALA A 192 15.02 -13.38 7.10
N PRO A 193 14.68 -13.14 5.82
CA PRO A 193 13.68 -13.91 5.12
C PRO A 193 14.12 -15.36 4.98
N GLY A 194 13.20 -16.30 5.20
CA GLY A 194 13.43 -17.74 4.96
C GLY A 194 13.63 -18.06 3.48
N PRO A 195 13.99 -19.32 3.14
CA PRO A 195 14.32 -19.72 1.76
C PRO A 195 13.23 -19.40 0.74
N ALA A 196 11.97 -19.57 1.08
CA ALA A 196 10.83 -19.29 0.20
C ALA A 196 10.75 -17.82 -0.22
N LEU A 197 11.06 -16.90 0.71
CA LEU A 197 11.07 -15.45 0.47
C LEU A 197 12.33 -14.99 -0.27
N ARG A 198 13.38 -15.77 -0.31
CA ARG A 198 14.63 -15.52 -1.05
C ARG A 198 14.68 -16.18 -2.42
N ARG A 199 13.56 -16.74 -2.87
CA ARG A 199 13.48 -17.36 -4.20
C ARG A 199 13.86 -16.33 -5.28
N ARG A 200 14.75 -16.73 -6.18
CA ARG A 200 15.16 -15.88 -7.30
C ARG A 200 14.00 -15.68 -8.27
N VAL A 201 13.81 -14.46 -8.70
CA VAL A 201 12.88 -14.06 -9.76
C VAL A 201 13.67 -13.27 -10.79
N ALA A 202 13.48 -13.57 -12.06
CA ALA A 202 14.09 -12.77 -13.13
C ALA A 202 13.58 -11.33 -13.06
N PRO A 203 14.44 -10.32 -13.22
CA PRO A 203 14.06 -8.91 -13.10
C PRO A 203 12.85 -8.54 -13.97
N GLU A 204 12.86 -8.99 -15.23
CA GLU A 204 11.77 -8.74 -16.19
C GLU A 204 10.44 -9.28 -15.65
N ARG A 205 10.46 -10.49 -15.10
CA ARG A 205 9.26 -11.12 -14.53
C ARG A 205 8.80 -10.41 -13.28
N ALA A 206 9.71 -9.94 -12.45
CA ALA A 206 9.37 -9.17 -11.25
C ALA A 206 8.64 -7.87 -11.63
N TYR A 207 9.16 -7.11 -12.60
CA TYR A 207 8.49 -5.90 -13.08
C TYR A 207 7.13 -6.20 -13.72
N GLU A 208 6.99 -7.26 -14.51
CA GLU A 208 5.69 -7.66 -15.08
C GLU A 208 4.65 -7.99 -14.00
N ILE A 209 5.04 -8.73 -12.96
CA ILE A 209 4.16 -9.05 -11.83
C ILE A 209 3.67 -7.77 -11.16
N VAL A 210 4.60 -6.87 -10.80
CA VAL A 210 4.27 -5.66 -10.04
C VAL A 210 3.44 -4.68 -10.87
N VAL A 211 3.78 -4.49 -12.16
CA VAL A 211 3.00 -3.66 -13.09
C VAL A 211 1.59 -4.23 -13.28
N ARG A 212 1.45 -5.54 -13.48
CA ARG A 212 0.15 -6.20 -13.62
C ARG A 212 -0.70 -6.06 -12.35
N ARG A 213 -0.10 -6.20 -11.17
CA ARG A 213 -0.79 -6.00 -9.89
C ARG A 213 -1.26 -4.55 -9.74
N HIS A 214 -0.40 -3.58 -10.09
CA HIS A 214 -0.80 -2.18 -10.05
C HIS A 214 -2.00 -1.92 -10.99
N LEU A 215 -1.94 -2.35 -12.25
CA LEU A 215 -3.04 -2.16 -13.19
C LEU A 215 -4.32 -2.88 -12.74
N GLY A 216 -4.20 -4.06 -12.15
CA GLY A 216 -5.33 -4.80 -11.58
C GLY A 216 -6.00 -4.09 -10.41
N ALA A 217 -5.22 -3.42 -9.57
CA ALA A 217 -5.69 -2.76 -8.34
C ALA A 217 -6.10 -1.29 -8.55
N PHE A 218 -5.43 -0.58 -9.46
CA PHE A 218 -5.54 0.89 -9.58
C PHE A 218 -5.80 1.39 -11.01
N GLY A 219 -5.68 0.52 -12.02
CA GLY A 219 -5.90 0.91 -13.42
C GLY A 219 -7.33 1.42 -13.70
N PRO A 220 -7.53 2.05 -14.87
CA PRO A 220 -6.54 2.45 -15.88
C PRO A 220 -5.53 3.46 -15.34
N ALA A 221 -4.25 3.34 -15.70
CA ALA A 221 -3.19 4.15 -15.11
C ALA A 221 -2.15 4.61 -16.14
N THR A 222 -1.53 5.75 -15.89
CA THR A 222 -0.38 6.23 -16.64
C THR A 222 0.89 5.48 -16.22
N VAL A 223 1.92 5.51 -17.05
CA VAL A 223 3.27 5.02 -16.67
C VAL A 223 3.78 5.73 -15.40
N GLN A 224 3.48 7.02 -15.27
CA GLN A 224 3.90 7.83 -14.12
C GLN A 224 3.18 7.42 -12.82
N ASP A 225 1.92 6.98 -12.89
CA ASP A 225 1.21 6.44 -11.72
C ASP A 225 1.92 5.19 -11.19
N ILE A 226 2.25 4.25 -12.08
CA ILE A 226 2.94 3.01 -11.73
C ILE A 226 4.33 3.34 -11.15
N ALA A 227 5.06 4.26 -11.80
CA ALA A 227 6.39 4.68 -11.36
C ALA A 227 6.37 5.30 -9.96
N THR A 228 5.44 6.20 -9.71
CA THR A 228 5.29 6.88 -8.41
C THR A 228 4.85 5.92 -7.32
N TRP A 229 3.86 5.06 -7.62
CA TRP A 229 3.37 4.09 -6.64
C TRP A 229 4.43 3.07 -6.23
N GLY A 230 5.17 2.51 -7.21
CA GLY A 230 6.18 1.48 -6.96
C GLY A 230 7.55 2.02 -6.58
N SER A 231 7.82 3.31 -6.81
CA SER A 231 9.17 3.88 -6.90
C SER A 231 10.05 3.11 -7.87
N ILE A 232 9.48 2.78 -9.04
CA ILE A 232 10.12 2.01 -10.12
C ILE A 232 10.49 2.96 -11.24
N ARG A 233 11.69 2.82 -11.81
CA ARG A 233 12.12 3.66 -12.94
C ARG A 233 11.28 3.41 -14.19
N VAL A 234 10.90 4.49 -14.87
CA VAL A 234 10.04 4.47 -16.06
C VAL A 234 10.50 3.48 -17.14
N PRO A 235 11.81 3.34 -17.48
CA PRO A 235 12.26 2.37 -18.48
C PRO A 235 11.85 0.92 -18.15
N HIS A 236 11.94 0.49 -16.90
CA HIS A 236 11.52 -0.87 -16.49
C HIS A 236 10.02 -1.09 -16.65
N ILE A 237 9.21 -0.05 -16.36
CA ILE A 237 7.74 -0.11 -16.53
C ILE A 237 7.40 -0.21 -18.02
N ARG A 238 7.99 0.63 -18.88
CA ARG A 238 7.75 0.58 -20.32
C ARG A 238 8.12 -0.78 -20.90
N ALA A 239 9.31 -1.29 -20.58
CA ALA A 239 9.74 -2.61 -21.01
C ALA A 239 8.81 -3.74 -20.49
N ALA A 240 8.26 -3.64 -19.28
CA ALA A 240 7.27 -4.59 -18.78
C ALA A 240 5.95 -4.49 -19.57
N LEU A 241 5.43 -3.29 -19.81
CA LEU A 241 4.20 -3.07 -20.58
C LEU A 241 4.32 -3.60 -22.01
N GLU A 242 5.47 -3.46 -22.66
CA GLU A 242 5.73 -4.00 -24.01
C GLU A 242 5.68 -5.54 -24.07
N ARG A 243 6.15 -6.22 -23.03
CA ARG A 243 6.12 -7.69 -22.92
C ARG A 243 4.77 -8.25 -22.48
N MET A 244 3.97 -7.47 -21.77
CA MET A 244 2.72 -7.94 -21.20
C MET A 244 1.64 -8.15 -22.25
N ARG A 245 0.95 -9.29 -22.20
CA ARG A 245 -0.26 -9.57 -22.98
C ARG A 245 -1.51 -9.18 -22.21
N GLY A 246 -2.61 -8.94 -22.95
CA GLY A 246 -3.91 -8.60 -22.36
C GLY A 246 -3.99 -7.16 -21.84
N LEU A 247 -3.21 -6.26 -22.46
CA LEU A 247 -3.29 -4.83 -22.22
C LEU A 247 -4.15 -4.14 -23.27
N MET A 248 -4.75 -3.04 -22.87
CA MET A 248 -5.40 -2.08 -23.76
C MET A 248 -4.94 -0.67 -23.41
N ARG A 249 -5.09 0.23 -24.39
CA ARG A 249 -4.83 1.67 -24.23
C ARG A 249 -6.13 2.44 -24.22
N LEU A 250 -6.19 3.44 -23.38
CA LEU A 250 -7.33 4.33 -23.18
C LEU A 250 -6.80 5.75 -23.05
N ARG A 251 -7.70 6.73 -23.05
CA ARG A 251 -7.35 8.12 -22.70
C ARG A 251 -8.27 8.62 -21.59
N ASP A 252 -7.79 9.59 -20.85
CA ASP A 252 -8.65 10.37 -19.99
C ASP A 252 -9.10 11.68 -20.68
N GLU A 253 -9.96 12.43 -19.99
CA GLU A 253 -10.48 13.74 -20.48
C GLU A 253 -9.40 14.78 -20.74
N ARG A 254 -8.17 14.59 -20.21
CA ARG A 254 -7.00 15.43 -20.45
C ARG A 254 -6.16 14.95 -21.64
N GLY A 255 -6.61 13.88 -22.33
CA GLY A 255 -5.91 13.29 -23.47
C GLY A 255 -4.70 12.44 -23.11
N ARG A 256 -4.45 12.13 -21.82
CA ARG A 256 -3.31 11.32 -21.41
C ARG A 256 -3.53 9.85 -21.69
N GLU A 257 -2.49 9.17 -22.13
CA GLU A 257 -2.49 7.73 -22.36
C GLU A 257 -2.57 6.97 -21.04
N LEU A 258 -3.52 6.04 -20.99
CA LEU A 258 -3.73 5.14 -19.86
C LEU A 258 -3.57 3.69 -20.32
N PHE A 259 -2.85 2.91 -19.55
CA PHE A 259 -2.75 1.45 -19.72
C PHE A 259 -3.74 0.74 -18.80
N ASP A 260 -4.32 -0.35 -19.32
CA ASP A 260 -5.27 -1.14 -18.55
C ASP A 260 -5.21 -2.62 -18.93
N LEU A 261 -5.71 -3.48 -18.04
CA LEU A 261 -5.93 -4.88 -18.34
C LEU A 261 -7.29 -5.06 -19.04
N VAL A 262 -7.30 -5.76 -20.16
CA VAL A 262 -8.55 -5.99 -20.95
C VAL A 262 -9.67 -6.56 -20.08
N ALA A 263 -9.36 -7.53 -19.21
CA ALA A 263 -10.34 -8.21 -18.35
C ALA A 263 -10.70 -7.45 -17.07
N ALA A 264 -10.09 -6.28 -16.79
CA ALA A 264 -10.37 -5.56 -15.55
C ALA A 264 -11.70 -4.79 -15.60
N PRO A 265 -12.43 -4.66 -14.49
CA PRO A 265 -13.74 -4.00 -14.46
C PRO A 265 -13.62 -2.50 -14.72
N ARG A 266 -14.53 -1.99 -15.54
CA ARG A 266 -14.75 -0.56 -15.84
C ARG A 266 -16.25 -0.25 -15.80
N PRO A 267 -16.82 -0.14 -14.59
CA PRO A 267 -18.25 0.20 -14.44
C PRO A 267 -18.56 1.58 -15.03
N SER A 268 -19.83 1.82 -15.34
CA SER A 268 -20.28 3.14 -15.81
C SER A 268 -20.15 4.20 -14.71
N ALA A 269 -20.12 5.46 -15.11
CA ALA A 269 -20.09 6.62 -14.23
C ALA A 269 -21.25 6.62 -13.20
N ASP A 270 -22.42 6.10 -13.60
CA ASP A 270 -23.65 6.09 -12.81
C ASP A 270 -23.73 4.94 -11.81
N THR A 271 -22.75 4.02 -11.81
CA THR A 271 -22.72 2.92 -10.85
C THR A 271 -22.74 3.48 -9.42
N PRO A 272 -23.71 3.09 -8.57
CA PRO A 272 -23.78 3.56 -7.19
C PRO A 272 -22.52 3.18 -6.39
N ALA A 273 -22.05 4.09 -5.54
CA ALA A 273 -20.93 3.85 -4.65
C ALA A 273 -21.36 4.09 -3.20
N PRO A 274 -21.42 3.05 -2.36
CA PRO A 274 -21.81 3.18 -0.97
C PRO A 274 -20.76 3.95 -0.17
N VAL A 275 -21.14 4.44 1.00
CA VAL A 275 -20.18 5.00 1.96
C VAL A 275 -19.19 3.92 2.38
N ARG A 276 -17.92 4.31 2.54
CA ARG A 276 -16.84 3.43 3.00
C ARG A 276 -15.89 4.16 3.93
N PHE A 277 -15.39 3.46 4.92
CA PHE A 277 -14.32 3.94 5.78
C PHE A 277 -12.98 3.41 5.27
N LEU A 278 -12.05 4.31 4.97
CA LEU A 278 -10.71 3.99 4.51
C LEU A 278 -9.70 4.13 5.66
N ALA A 279 -8.75 3.23 5.71
CA ALA A 279 -7.70 3.21 6.73
C ALA A 279 -6.73 4.40 6.58
N ARG A 280 -5.90 4.63 7.58
CA ARG A 280 -4.70 5.45 7.38
C ARG A 280 -3.82 4.79 6.31
N PHE A 281 -3.23 5.60 5.44
CA PHE A 281 -2.40 5.13 4.32
C PHE A 281 -3.14 4.16 3.38
N ASP A 282 -4.46 4.29 3.22
CA ASP A 282 -5.21 3.39 2.34
C ASP A 282 -4.69 3.45 0.90
N ALA A 283 -4.52 2.27 0.31
CA ALA A 283 -3.96 2.12 -1.04
C ALA A 283 -4.82 2.82 -2.11
N ALA A 284 -6.14 2.90 -1.95
CA ALA A 284 -7.03 3.60 -2.87
C ALA A 284 -6.66 5.10 -3.02
N ILE A 285 -6.16 5.73 -1.94
CA ILE A 285 -5.70 7.14 -1.97
C ILE A 285 -4.29 7.25 -2.56
N LEU A 286 -3.43 6.25 -2.32
CA LEU A 286 -2.00 6.32 -2.63
C LEU A 286 -1.59 5.58 -3.91
N GLY A 287 -2.53 4.94 -4.60
CA GLY A 287 -2.27 4.12 -5.78
C GLY A 287 -1.80 4.89 -7.02
N HIS A 288 -1.92 6.22 -7.02
CA HIS A 288 -1.60 7.08 -8.17
C HIS A 288 -0.61 8.19 -7.81
N ALA A 289 -0.03 8.79 -8.82
CA ALA A 289 0.73 10.04 -8.70
C ALA A 289 -0.16 11.16 -8.12
N ALA A 290 0.45 12.15 -7.48
CA ALA A 290 -0.30 13.17 -6.74
C ALA A 290 -1.44 13.84 -7.54
N PRO A 291 -1.26 14.25 -8.81
CA PRO A 291 -2.35 14.86 -9.58
C PRO A 291 -3.52 13.91 -9.87
N GLU A 292 -3.27 12.60 -9.90
CA GLU A 292 -4.25 11.57 -10.27
C GLU A 292 -5.05 11.04 -9.08
N ARG A 293 -4.68 11.42 -7.88
CA ARG A 293 -5.42 11.10 -6.66
C ARG A 293 -6.80 11.73 -6.64
N THR A 294 -7.05 12.73 -7.48
CA THR A 294 -8.38 13.35 -7.69
C THR A 294 -9.46 12.33 -8.09
N ARG A 295 -9.07 11.14 -8.55
CA ARG A 295 -10.00 10.04 -8.81
C ARG A 295 -10.79 9.61 -7.57
N ILE A 296 -10.26 9.82 -6.39
CA ILE A 296 -10.93 9.49 -5.12
C ILE A 296 -10.84 10.62 -4.10
N LEU A 297 -9.78 11.43 -4.14
CA LEU A 297 -9.53 12.52 -3.21
C LEU A 297 -9.64 13.86 -3.93
N PRO A 298 -10.75 14.60 -3.80
CA PRO A 298 -10.89 15.93 -4.38
C PRO A 298 -9.73 16.84 -3.98
N GLU A 299 -9.19 17.64 -4.92
CA GLU A 299 -8.02 18.48 -4.68
C GLU A 299 -8.23 19.47 -3.52
N ALA A 300 -9.45 19.99 -3.38
CA ALA A 300 -9.82 20.89 -2.28
C ALA A 300 -9.59 20.29 -0.88
N PHE A 301 -9.61 18.95 -0.77
CA PHE A 301 -9.45 18.25 0.51
C PHE A 301 -8.08 17.63 0.69
N ARG A 302 -7.21 17.70 -0.33
CA ARG A 302 -5.91 17.04 -0.33
C ARG A 302 -5.06 17.38 0.89
N LYS A 303 -4.92 18.66 1.22
CA LYS A 303 -4.12 19.13 2.37
C LYS A 303 -4.69 18.71 3.73
N GLN A 304 -5.99 18.42 3.80
CA GLN A 304 -6.65 17.93 5.02
C GLN A 304 -6.46 16.43 5.22
N VAL A 305 -6.18 15.67 4.16
CA VAL A 305 -5.99 14.22 4.17
C VAL A 305 -4.53 13.83 4.17
N ILE A 306 -3.71 14.53 3.37
CA ILE A 306 -2.28 14.25 3.20
C ILE A 306 -1.49 15.44 3.71
N PHE A 307 -0.76 15.23 4.80
CA PHE A 307 0.10 16.25 5.39
C PHE A 307 1.48 15.65 5.69
N SER A 308 2.53 16.21 5.07
CA SER A 308 3.88 15.66 5.15
C SER A 308 3.89 14.18 4.75
N ALA A 309 4.38 13.29 5.60
CA ALA A 309 4.41 11.84 5.42
C ALA A 309 3.13 11.13 5.95
N GLU A 310 2.14 11.87 6.45
CA GLU A 310 0.92 11.33 7.03
C GLU A 310 -0.22 11.29 6.02
N VAL A 311 -1.00 10.20 6.06
CA VAL A 311 -2.27 10.05 5.34
C VAL A 311 -3.33 9.61 6.32
N TRP A 312 -4.27 10.50 6.59
CA TRP A 312 -5.30 10.27 7.59
C TRP A 312 -6.38 9.28 7.13
N SER A 313 -6.99 8.61 8.11
CA SER A 313 -8.19 7.80 7.87
C SER A 313 -9.32 8.66 7.34
N THR A 314 -9.98 8.21 6.29
CA THR A 314 -11.05 8.96 5.61
C THR A 314 -12.31 8.15 5.44
N PHE A 315 -13.43 8.81 5.15
CA PHE A 315 -14.63 8.16 4.66
C PHE A 315 -15.02 8.73 3.31
N THR A 316 -15.69 7.91 2.51
CA THR A 316 -16.18 8.29 1.17
C THR A 316 -17.69 8.38 1.14
N VAL A 317 -18.19 9.32 0.33
CA VAL A 317 -19.59 9.45 -0.07
C VAL A 317 -19.60 9.48 -1.58
N ASP A 318 -20.48 8.69 -2.20
CA ASP A 318 -20.54 8.50 -3.66
C ASP A 318 -19.15 8.25 -4.29
N GLY A 319 -18.30 7.52 -3.58
CA GLY A 319 -16.98 7.12 -4.04
C GLY A 319 -15.88 8.15 -3.91
N PHE A 320 -16.14 9.35 -3.43
CA PHE A 320 -15.13 10.38 -3.18
C PHE A 320 -14.95 10.65 -1.70
N VAL A 321 -13.72 10.97 -1.30
CA VAL A 321 -13.41 11.35 0.07
C VAL A 321 -14.22 12.59 0.45
N ALA A 322 -15.01 12.48 1.53
CA ALA A 322 -15.90 13.51 2.04
C ALA A 322 -15.58 13.94 3.48
N GLY A 323 -14.61 13.30 4.12
CA GLY A 323 -14.18 13.63 5.47
C GLY A 323 -13.14 12.68 6.02
N ARG A 324 -12.71 12.94 7.24
CA ARG A 324 -11.84 12.08 8.04
C ARG A 324 -12.63 11.41 9.15
N TRP A 325 -12.06 10.34 9.68
CA TRP A 325 -12.57 9.72 10.89
C TRP A 325 -11.41 9.38 11.83
N ARG A 326 -11.76 9.27 13.09
CA ARG A 326 -10.90 8.71 14.12
C ARG A 326 -11.74 7.89 15.08
N ILE A 327 -11.11 7.06 15.88
CA ILE A 327 -11.79 6.31 16.93
C ILE A 327 -11.29 6.76 18.31
N ALA A 328 -12.24 7.16 19.14
CA ALA A 328 -12.02 7.38 20.57
C ALA A 328 -12.31 6.06 21.30
N ARG A 329 -11.33 5.56 22.06
CA ARG A 329 -11.45 4.30 22.82
C ARG A 329 -11.24 4.55 24.32
N SER A 330 -12.12 3.95 25.10
CA SER A 330 -11.95 3.73 26.53
C SER A 330 -12.17 2.24 26.84
N PRO A 331 -11.96 1.77 28.07
CA PRO A 331 -12.33 0.40 28.44
C PRO A 331 -13.82 0.08 28.28
N ARG A 332 -14.67 1.11 28.21
CA ARG A 332 -16.13 0.95 28.07
C ARG A 332 -16.66 1.29 26.69
N ASP A 333 -16.03 2.23 25.99
CA ASP A 333 -16.60 2.86 24.79
C ASP A 333 -15.67 2.78 23.59
N ALA A 334 -16.23 2.59 22.41
CA ALA A 334 -15.60 2.75 21.13
C ALA A 334 -16.46 3.65 20.24
N ILE A 335 -16.05 4.90 20.08
CA ILE A 335 -16.81 5.92 19.35
C ILE A 335 -16.03 6.31 18.09
N VAL A 336 -16.64 6.10 16.93
CA VAL A 336 -16.12 6.64 15.67
C VAL A 336 -16.54 8.09 15.56
N GLU A 337 -15.57 8.99 15.52
CA GLU A 337 -15.79 10.41 15.32
C GLU A 337 -15.62 10.75 13.85
N LEU A 338 -16.65 11.32 13.23
CA LEU A 338 -16.66 11.80 11.86
C LEU A 338 -16.29 13.27 11.82
N LEU A 339 -15.41 13.62 10.90
CA LEU A 339 -14.92 14.99 10.64
C LEU A 339 -15.22 15.33 9.18
N PRO A 340 -16.46 15.66 8.81
CA PRO A 340 -16.84 15.98 7.44
C PRO A 340 -16.13 17.23 6.93
N PHE A 341 -15.80 17.26 5.63
CA PHE A 341 -15.22 18.43 4.96
C PHE A 341 -16.29 19.39 4.43
N GLY A 342 -17.54 18.97 4.42
CA GLY A 342 -18.69 19.77 3.98
C GLY A 342 -20.00 19.22 4.53
N ARG A 343 -21.11 19.76 4.06
CA ARG A 343 -22.45 19.33 4.48
C ARG A 343 -22.75 17.93 3.90
N LEU A 344 -23.19 17.03 4.77
CA LEU A 344 -23.68 15.70 4.41
C LEU A 344 -25.21 15.74 4.22
N SER A 345 -25.73 15.01 3.25
CA SER A 345 -27.16 14.76 3.14
C SER A 345 -27.66 13.94 4.35
N ARG A 346 -28.96 13.97 4.61
CA ARG A 346 -29.56 13.13 5.69
C ARG A 346 -29.32 11.63 5.42
N ALA A 347 -29.43 11.22 4.17
CA ALA A 347 -29.22 9.82 3.77
C ALA A 347 -27.75 9.39 3.95
N ASP A 348 -26.78 10.22 3.50
CA ASP A 348 -25.36 9.92 3.65
C ASP A 348 -24.96 9.87 5.13
N ARG A 349 -25.49 10.80 5.95
CA ARG A 349 -25.25 10.81 7.38
C ARG A 349 -25.76 9.54 8.04
N ALA A 350 -26.97 9.09 7.73
CA ALA A 350 -27.52 7.84 8.25
C ALA A 350 -26.65 6.64 7.84
N ALA A 351 -26.30 6.53 6.56
CA ALA A 351 -25.43 5.44 6.06
C ALA A 351 -24.04 5.44 6.72
N LEU A 352 -23.45 6.62 6.98
CA LEU A 352 -22.18 6.75 7.70
C LEU A 352 -22.28 6.35 9.15
N VAL A 353 -23.40 6.64 9.83
CA VAL A 353 -23.65 6.22 11.21
C VAL A 353 -23.74 4.69 11.28
N ASP A 354 -24.55 4.06 10.42
CA ASP A 354 -24.71 2.60 10.38
C ASP A 354 -23.36 1.88 10.10
N GLU A 355 -22.61 2.38 9.11
CA GLU A 355 -21.31 1.80 8.76
C GLU A 355 -20.26 2.09 9.84
N GLY A 356 -20.31 3.25 10.47
CA GLY A 356 -19.40 3.66 11.56
C GLY A 356 -19.60 2.84 12.83
N GLU A 357 -20.84 2.51 13.20
CA GLU A 357 -21.11 1.61 14.33
C GLU A 357 -20.54 0.20 14.07
N ARG A 358 -20.67 -0.31 12.84
CA ARG A 358 -20.04 -1.58 12.45
C ARG A 358 -18.51 -1.51 12.55
N LEU A 359 -17.91 -0.38 12.18
CA LEU A 359 -16.47 -0.14 12.33
C LEU A 359 -16.06 -0.09 13.80
N ALA A 360 -16.85 0.57 14.66
CA ALA A 360 -16.58 0.64 16.10
C ALA A 360 -16.56 -0.77 16.74
N ARG A 361 -17.55 -1.61 16.39
CA ARG A 361 -17.61 -3.02 16.84
C ARG A 361 -16.42 -3.85 16.32
N PHE A 362 -16.04 -3.67 15.06
CA PHE A 362 -14.85 -4.32 14.51
C PHE A 362 -13.57 -3.87 15.21
N TYR A 363 -13.45 -2.58 15.48
CA TYR A 363 -12.23 -1.98 16.03
C TYR A 363 -11.99 -2.32 17.49
N ALA A 364 -13.04 -2.39 18.29
CA ALA A 364 -13.00 -2.68 19.72
C ALA A 364 -14.19 -3.55 20.15
N PRO A 365 -14.21 -4.84 19.76
CA PRO A 365 -15.35 -5.74 20.05
C PRO A 365 -15.60 -5.93 21.54
N GLU A 366 -14.58 -5.71 22.37
CA GLU A 366 -14.62 -5.82 23.82
C GLU A 366 -15.31 -4.62 24.51
N ALA A 367 -15.51 -3.50 23.83
CA ALA A 367 -16.16 -2.32 24.38
C ALA A 367 -17.65 -2.58 24.64
N LYS A 368 -18.18 -2.00 25.71
CA LYS A 368 -19.62 -2.13 26.07
C LYS A 368 -20.51 -1.26 25.18
N THR A 369 -20.01 -0.10 24.79
CA THR A 369 -20.74 0.87 23.96
C THR A 369 -20.02 1.07 22.65
N HIS A 370 -20.78 0.99 21.55
CA HIS A 370 -20.31 1.30 20.22
C HIS A 370 -21.18 2.40 19.62
N GLY A 371 -20.58 3.44 19.09
CA GLY A 371 -21.35 4.55 18.55
C GLY A 371 -20.58 5.41 17.55
N VAL A 372 -21.29 6.41 17.02
CA VAL A 372 -20.76 7.39 16.09
C VAL A 372 -21.09 8.78 16.57
N ARG A 373 -20.12 9.68 16.47
CA ARG A 373 -20.29 11.11 16.70
C ARG A 373 -19.99 11.85 15.39
N VAL A 374 -20.91 12.70 14.96
CA VAL A 374 -20.80 13.51 13.74
C VAL A 374 -20.72 14.98 14.08
#